data_02f0449630430cade338acb1f3177990
#
_entry.id   02f0449630430cade338acb1f3177990
#
_cell.length_a   1.000
_cell.length_b   1.000
_cell.length_c   1.000
_cell.angle_alpha   90.00
_cell.angle_beta   90.00
_cell.angle_gamma   90.00
#
_symmetry.space_group_name_H-M   'P 1'
#
loop_
_entity.id
_entity.type
_entity.pdbx_description
1 polymer ?
#
loop_
_entity_poly.entity_id
_entity_poly.type
_entity_poly.pdbx_seq_one_letter_code
_entity_poly.pdbx_strand_id
1 'polypeptide(L)'
;MPNLAEHYQLSEQDYLAGEPDSPIKHEYIDGEVYAMAGASANHNLITGNIHGELRTHLKGKPCRPFASDMKVKIGSRYFYPDVLVDCAEYAGDDQFTETPTLIVEVLSKSTRRMDETVKRSSYSQIDSLQEYLLIEQDIVDVELVRRSNGWRSEHFFMGDQFTLESVGLTLSVSEIYDRVKNADVTDWLLQQAAQAEADAAASMTAATHAAATDQP
;
A
#
# COMPACT_ATOMS: atom_id res chain seq x y z
N MET A 1 49.87 -2.16 -0.83
CA MET A 1 48.99 -1.09 -0.38
C MET A 1 47.60 -1.45 -0.83
N PRO A 2 46.61 -1.64 0.06
CA PRO A 2 45.26 -1.91 -0.37
C PRO A 2 44.71 -0.63 -1.01
N ASN A 3 44.22 -0.76 -2.23
CA ASN A 3 43.52 0.27 -2.96
C ASN A 3 42.17 0.48 -2.22
N LEU A 4 42.07 1.53 -1.41
CA LEU A 4 40.80 2.01 -0.91
C LEU A 4 40.03 2.49 -2.14
N ALA A 5 39.07 1.71 -2.60
CA ALA A 5 38.05 2.19 -3.51
C ALA A 5 37.39 3.40 -2.82
N GLU A 6 37.61 4.59 -3.35
CA GLU A 6 36.86 5.78 -2.96
C GLU A 6 35.40 5.48 -3.27
N HIS A 7 34.59 5.21 -2.25
CA HIS A 7 33.16 5.20 -2.38
C HIS A 7 32.74 6.64 -2.71
N TYR A 8 32.47 6.89 -3.97
CA TYR A 8 31.93 8.16 -4.42
C TYR A 8 30.51 8.24 -3.89
N GLN A 9 30.30 9.00 -2.83
CA GLN A 9 28.95 9.31 -2.31
C GLN A 9 28.35 10.39 -3.19
N LEU A 10 27.17 10.14 -3.75
CA LEU A 10 26.42 11.13 -4.50
C LEU A 10 25.86 12.17 -3.52
N SER A 11 25.97 13.46 -3.84
CA SER A 11 25.31 14.47 -3.02
C SER A 11 23.79 14.47 -3.23
N GLU A 12 23.04 14.90 -2.21
CA GLU A 12 21.60 15.10 -2.32
C GLU A 12 21.22 16.02 -3.49
N GLN A 13 22.01 17.08 -3.69
CA GLN A 13 21.80 18.05 -4.77
C GLN A 13 21.98 17.40 -6.14
N ASP A 14 23.01 16.60 -6.32
CA ASP A 14 23.29 15.92 -7.59
C ASP A 14 22.23 14.84 -7.87
N TYR A 15 21.77 14.12 -6.84
CA TYR A 15 20.68 13.16 -6.95
C TYR A 15 19.39 13.86 -7.41
N LEU A 16 18.96 14.93 -6.74
CA LEU A 16 17.75 15.65 -7.10
C LEU A 16 17.80 16.31 -8.48
N ALA A 17 18.98 16.73 -8.90
CA ALA A 17 19.18 17.30 -10.24
C ALA A 17 19.15 16.24 -11.34
N GLY A 18 19.67 15.04 -11.08
CA GLY A 18 19.80 13.96 -12.08
C GLY A 18 18.59 13.03 -12.15
N GLU A 19 17.88 12.83 -11.07
CA GLU A 19 16.77 11.87 -10.99
C GLU A 19 15.62 12.13 -11.99
N PRO A 20 15.19 13.40 -12.26
CA PRO A 20 14.13 13.66 -13.24
C PRO A 20 14.48 13.25 -14.67
N ASP A 21 15.77 13.25 -15.03
CA ASP A 21 16.26 12.89 -16.35
C ASP A 21 16.68 11.41 -16.44
N SER A 22 16.61 10.67 -15.35
CA SER A 22 16.99 9.26 -15.30
C SER A 22 15.95 8.37 -16.00
N PRO A 23 16.37 7.40 -16.84
CA PRO A 23 15.47 6.45 -17.49
C PRO A 23 14.83 5.45 -16.50
N ILE A 24 15.38 5.32 -15.29
CA ILE A 24 14.85 4.49 -14.19
C ILE A 24 14.86 5.30 -12.90
N LYS A 25 13.91 5.02 -12.00
CA LYS A 25 13.86 5.67 -10.69
C LYS A 25 14.86 5.06 -9.72
N HIS A 26 15.39 5.90 -8.84
CA HIS A 26 16.29 5.48 -7.77
C HIS A 26 15.85 6.04 -6.43
N GLU A 27 15.84 5.20 -5.41
CA GLU A 27 15.84 5.65 -4.04
C GLU A 27 17.24 6.10 -3.64
N TYR A 28 17.32 7.12 -2.79
CA TYR A 28 18.59 7.66 -2.29
C TYR A 28 18.67 7.49 -0.78
N ILE A 29 19.75 6.90 -0.30
CA ILE A 29 19.96 6.60 1.11
C ILE A 29 21.38 7.01 1.49
N ASP A 30 21.52 8.14 2.19
CA ASP A 30 22.76 8.59 2.81
C ASP A 30 23.97 8.60 1.84
N GLY A 31 23.78 8.99 0.58
CA GLY A 31 24.81 9.09 -0.44
C GLY A 31 24.85 7.94 -1.45
N GLU A 32 24.05 6.91 -1.27
CA GLU A 32 23.93 5.77 -2.18
C GLU A 32 22.59 5.78 -2.92
N VAL A 33 22.59 5.33 -4.18
CA VAL A 33 21.38 5.23 -5.01
C VAL A 33 21.03 3.76 -5.27
N TYR A 34 19.76 3.44 -5.17
CA TYR A 34 19.20 2.11 -5.34
C TYR A 34 18.16 2.13 -6.46
N ALA A 35 18.49 1.46 -7.57
CA ALA A 35 17.58 1.37 -8.71
C ALA A 35 16.29 0.62 -8.35
N MET A 36 15.15 1.20 -8.70
CA MET A 36 13.84 0.56 -8.51
C MET A 36 13.59 -0.46 -9.61
N ALA A 37 13.11 -1.65 -9.22
CA ALA A 37 12.69 -2.68 -10.17
C ALA A 37 11.30 -2.36 -10.75
N GLY A 38 10.98 -2.95 -11.90
CA GLY A 38 9.63 -2.90 -12.45
C GLY A 38 8.63 -3.68 -11.59
N ALA A 39 7.37 -3.25 -11.59
CA ALA A 39 6.29 -3.84 -10.81
C ALA A 39 5.54 -4.93 -11.58
N SER A 40 5.06 -5.97 -10.87
CA SER A 40 4.17 -7.00 -11.42
C SER A 40 2.76 -6.47 -11.68
N ALA A 41 1.94 -7.23 -12.40
CA ALA A 41 0.51 -6.89 -12.57
C ALA A 41 -0.25 -6.85 -11.23
N ASN A 42 0.02 -7.81 -10.33
CA ASN A 42 -0.59 -7.84 -8.99
C ASN A 42 -0.22 -6.60 -8.18
N HIS A 43 1.07 -6.24 -8.17
CA HIS A 43 1.54 -5.03 -7.50
C HIS A 43 0.82 -3.77 -8.01
N ASN A 44 0.74 -3.60 -9.34
CA ASN A 44 0.05 -2.46 -9.95
C ASN A 44 -1.44 -2.43 -9.62
N LEU A 45 -2.12 -3.61 -9.59
CA LEU A 45 -3.54 -3.68 -9.23
C LEU A 45 -3.76 -3.27 -7.78
N ILE A 46 -2.98 -3.80 -6.82
CA ILE A 46 -3.08 -3.46 -5.40
C ILE A 46 -2.83 -1.95 -5.20
N THR A 47 -1.75 -1.42 -5.78
CA THR A 47 -1.43 0.02 -5.73
C THR A 47 -2.59 0.85 -6.29
N GLY A 48 -3.13 0.46 -7.44
CA GLY A 48 -4.26 1.13 -8.10
C GLY A 48 -5.55 1.08 -7.29
N ASN A 49 -5.87 -0.06 -6.70
CA ASN A 49 -7.08 -0.25 -5.89
C ASN A 49 -7.04 0.64 -4.65
N ILE A 50 -5.97 0.58 -3.85
CA ILE A 50 -5.87 1.41 -2.63
C ILE A 50 -5.79 2.91 -2.94
N HIS A 51 -5.06 3.30 -3.99
CA HIS A 51 -5.02 4.70 -4.42
C HIS A 51 -6.41 5.18 -4.89
N GLY A 52 -7.16 4.36 -5.61
CA GLY A 52 -8.52 4.65 -6.07
C GLY A 52 -9.50 4.91 -4.92
N GLU A 53 -9.48 4.05 -3.90
CA GLU A 53 -10.29 4.19 -2.69
C GLU A 53 -9.94 5.47 -1.92
N LEU A 54 -8.65 5.72 -1.68
CA LEU A 54 -8.17 6.93 -1.03
C LEU A 54 -8.57 8.19 -1.82
N ARG A 55 -8.39 8.19 -3.15
CA ARG A 55 -8.74 9.33 -3.99
C ARG A 55 -10.24 9.61 -3.97
N THR A 56 -11.06 8.58 -4.01
CA THR A 56 -12.53 8.70 -3.94
C THR A 56 -12.97 9.28 -2.61
N HIS A 57 -12.45 8.72 -1.51
CA HIS A 57 -12.76 9.15 -0.15
C HIS A 57 -12.30 10.57 0.17
N LEU A 58 -11.11 10.94 -0.31
CA LEU A 58 -10.49 12.24 0.00
C LEU A 58 -10.89 13.36 -0.96
N LYS A 59 -11.75 13.09 -1.95
CA LYS A 59 -12.21 14.11 -2.89
C LYS A 59 -12.89 15.27 -2.17
N GLY A 60 -12.38 16.48 -2.37
CA GLY A 60 -12.89 17.70 -1.72
C GLY A 60 -12.44 17.89 -0.27
N LYS A 61 -11.59 17.02 0.26
CA LYS A 61 -10.95 17.15 1.58
C LYS A 61 -9.54 17.77 1.45
N PRO A 62 -8.95 18.27 2.54
CA PRO A 62 -7.59 18.86 2.51
C PRO A 62 -6.50 17.88 2.10
N CYS A 63 -6.61 16.61 2.54
CA CYS A 63 -5.61 15.58 2.27
C CYS A 63 -5.75 15.02 0.85
N ARG A 64 -4.65 14.64 0.25
CA ARG A 64 -4.60 14.10 -1.12
C ARG A 64 -3.68 12.89 -1.22
N PRO A 65 -4.09 11.83 -1.94
CA PRO A 65 -3.22 10.71 -2.21
C PRO A 65 -2.34 10.98 -3.43
N PHE A 66 -1.10 10.53 -3.37
CA PHE A 66 -0.13 10.48 -4.45
C PHE A 66 0.27 9.02 -4.68
N ALA A 67 0.59 8.68 -5.93
CA ALA A 67 1.09 7.36 -6.29
C ALA A 67 2.46 7.48 -6.95
N SER A 68 3.35 6.59 -6.60
CA SER A 68 4.60 6.17 -7.26
C SER A 68 5.67 7.22 -7.60
N ASP A 69 5.34 8.49 -7.88
CA ASP A 69 6.33 9.49 -8.32
C ASP A 69 6.65 10.54 -7.26
N MET A 70 5.78 10.71 -6.27
CA MET A 70 6.04 11.61 -5.15
C MET A 70 6.95 10.94 -4.14
N LYS A 71 8.16 11.49 -3.95
CA LYS A 71 9.11 11.00 -2.97
C LYS A 71 8.73 11.40 -1.55
N VAL A 72 9.16 10.62 -0.58
CA VAL A 72 9.22 11.00 0.83
C VAL A 72 10.67 11.28 1.20
N LYS A 73 10.94 12.46 1.74
CA LYS A 73 12.25 12.85 2.25
C LYS A 73 12.30 12.69 3.76
N ILE A 74 13.38 12.07 4.25
CA ILE A 74 13.65 11.88 5.68
C ILE A 74 15.14 12.09 5.94
N GLY A 75 15.51 13.24 6.51
CA GLY A 75 16.92 13.61 6.64
C GLY A 75 17.60 13.64 5.28
N SER A 76 18.63 12.81 5.08
CA SER A 76 19.37 12.64 3.81
C SER A 76 18.89 11.42 2.99
N ARG A 77 17.61 11.03 3.11
CA ARG A 77 17.04 9.87 2.42
C ARG A 77 15.81 10.26 1.63
N TYR A 78 15.66 9.64 0.44
CA TYR A 78 14.51 9.81 -0.46
C TYR A 78 14.00 8.43 -0.88
N PHE A 79 12.74 8.16 -0.57
CA PHE A 79 12.05 6.92 -0.92
C PHE A 79 10.86 7.21 -1.84
N TYR A 80 10.49 6.24 -2.67
CA TYR A 80 9.30 6.27 -3.50
C TYR A 80 8.27 5.25 -2.97
N PRO A 81 7.40 5.64 -2.04
CA PRO A 81 6.31 4.75 -1.63
C PRO A 81 5.34 4.52 -2.78
N ASP A 82 4.69 3.36 -2.81
CA ASP A 82 3.69 3.04 -3.82
C ASP A 82 2.48 3.98 -3.74
N VAL A 83 2.03 4.30 -2.52
CA VAL A 83 1.02 5.34 -2.27
C VAL A 83 1.39 6.10 -1.00
N LEU A 84 1.18 7.41 -1.00
CA LEU A 84 1.21 8.23 0.20
C LEU A 84 0.01 9.18 0.25
N VAL A 85 -0.36 9.60 1.45
CA VAL A 85 -1.32 10.67 1.66
C VAL A 85 -0.64 11.81 2.40
N ASP A 86 -0.77 13.02 1.86
CA ASP A 86 -0.30 14.24 2.50
C ASP A 86 -1.45 15.24 2.63
N CYS A 87 -1.45 15.97 3.75
CA CYS A 87 -2.47 16.97 4.08
C CYS A 87 -1.90 18.40 4.07
N ALA A 88 -0.59 18.57 3.88
CA ALA A 88 0.06 19.87 3.79
C ALA A 88 -0.19 20.56 2.44
N GLU A 89 0.01 21.86 2.40
CA GLU A 89 0.05 22.61 1.13
C GLU A 89 1.27 22.17 0.30
N TYR A 90 1.15 22.21 -1.01
CA TYR A 90 2.22 21.86 -1.94
C TYR A 90 2.26 22.81 -3.14
N ALA A 91 3.45 22.98 -3.71
CA ALA A 91 3.63 23.61 -5.01
C ALA A 91 3.46 22.56 -6.12
N GLY A 92 2.98 22.99 -7.29
CA GLY A 92 2.68 22.07 -8.40
C GLY A 92 3.91 21.35 -8.99
N ASP A 93 5.12 21.82 -8.67
CA ASP A 93 6.42 21.30 -9.10
C ASP A 93 7.19 20.60 -7.96
N ASP A 94 6.60 20.45 -6.78
CA ASP A 94 7.21 19.69 -5.69
C ASP A 94 7.42 18.24 -6.10
N GLN A 95 8.63 17.72 -5.87
CA GLN A 95 9.03 16.36 -6.20
C GLN A 95 9.07 15.42 -4.99
N PHE A 96 8.95 15.94 -3.78
CA PHE A 96 8.94 15.19 -2.53
C PHE A 96 8.11 15.88 -1.47
N THR A 97 7.72 15.12 -0.45
CA THR A 97 7.15 15.63 0.81
C THR A 97 7.98 15.18 2.00
N GLU A 98 7.95 15.97 3.09
CA GLU A 98 8.52 15.61 4.39
C GLU A 98 7.42 15.34 5.43
N THR A 99 6.14 15.47 5.05
CA THR A 99 5.00 15.46 5.98
C THR A 99 3.89 14.47 5.61
N PRO A 100 4.19 13.27 5.10
CA PRO A 100 3.14 12.30 4.81
C PRO A 100 2.38 11.92 6.09
N THR A 101 1.07 11.72 5.96
CA THR A 101 0.19 11.27 7.04
C THR A 101 -0.01 9.75 7.02
N LEU A 102 -0.06 9.16 5.82
CA LEU A 102 -0.17 7.74 5.56
C LEU A 102 0.83 7.36 4.47
N ILE A 103 1.50 6.23 4.62
CA ILE A 103 2.35 5.61 3.59
C ILE A 103 1.86 4.17 3.37
N VAL A 104 1.87 3.73 2.11
CA VAL A 104 1.56 2.36 1.69
C VAL A 104 2.68 1.83 0.81
N GLU A 105 3.15 0.62 1.12
CA GLU A 105 4.09 -0.15 0.29
C GLU A 105 3.47 -1.49 -0.08
N VAL A 106 3.54 -1.86 -1.35
CA VAL A 106 3.15 -3.17 -1.85
C VAL A 106 4.38 -4.05 -1.94
N LEU A 107 4.46 -5.07 -1.11
CA LEU A 107 5.66 -5.88 -0.94
C LEU A 107 5.90 -6.77 -2.16
N SER A 108 7.15 -6.76 -2.62
CA SER A 108 7.67 -7.68 -3.64
C SER A 108 8.86 -8.47 -3.09
N LYS A 109 9.23 -9.56 -3.74
CA LYS A 109 10.42 -10.35 -3.34
C LYS A 109 11.70 -9.54 -3.33
N SER A 110 11.81 -8.52 -4.19
CA SER A 110 13.00 -7.68 -4.31
C SER A 110 13.03 -6.53 -3.32
N THR A 111 11.89 -5.98 -2.91
CA THR A 111 11.81 -4.79 -2.05
C THR A 111 11.49 -5.09 -0.60
N ARG A 112 10.84 -6.23 -0.30
CA ARG A 112 10.37 -6.63 1.04
C ARG A 112 11.34 -6.28 2.16
N ARG A 113 12.61 -6.71 2.05
CA ARG A 113 13.59 -6.48 3.09
C ARG A 113 13.83 -4.98 3.35
N MET A 114 13.84 -4.17 2.29
CA MET A 114 14.01 -2.72 2.40
C MET A 114 12.79 -2.10 3.08
N ASP A 115 11.59 -2.48 2.65
CA ASP A 115 10.31 -1.94 3.14
C ASP A 115 10.08 -2.29 4.62
N GLU A 116 10.32 -3.56 5.00
CA GLU A 116 10.14 -4.04 6.38
C GLU A 116 11.22 -3.56 7.37
N THR A 117 12.38 -3.12 6.89
CA THR A 117 13.51 -2.74 7.76
C THR A 117 13.90 -1.27 7.62
N VAL A 118 14.60 -0.90 6.54
CA VAL A 118 15.17 0.45 6.38
C VAL A 118 14.07 1.50 6.25
N LYS A 119 13.08 1.28 5.37
CA LYS A 119 11.96 2.22 5.19
C LYS A 119 11.10 2.30 6.44
N ARG A 120 10.71 1.17 7.03
CA ARG A 120 9.92 1.15 8.27
C ARG A 120 10.60 1.92 9.40
N SER A 121 11.90 1.71 9.62
CA SER A 121 12.68 2.45 10.62
C SER A 121 12.79 3.94 10.29
N SER A 122 12.94 4.30 9.03
CA SER A 122 13.01 5.68 8.58
C SER A 122 11.64 6.38 8.72
N TYR A 123 10.58 5.76 8.20
CA TYR A 123 9.22 6.31 8.23
C TYR A 123 8.71 6.55 9.65
N SER A 124 9.05 5.68 10.61
CA SER A 124 8.64 5.87 12.02
C SER A 124 9.19 7.15 12.67
N GLN A 125 10.23 7.78 12.06
CA GLN A 125 10.82 9.03 12.53
C GLN A 125 10.08 10.28 12.00
N ILE A 126 9.18 10.14 11.03
CA ILE A 126 8.40 11.26 10.49
C ILE A 126 7.29 11.62 11.48
N ASP A 127 7.33 12.83 12.05
CA ASP A 127 6.38 13.26 13.08
C ASP A 127 4.92 13.27 12.58
N SER A 128 4.69 13.64 11.33
CA SER A 128 3.35 13.70 10.72
C SER A 128 2.76 12.32 10.40
N LEU A 129 3.60 11.29 10.23
CA LEU A 129 3.14 9.95 9.84
C LEU A 129 2.34 9.32 10.97
N GLN A 130 1.11 8.92 10.66
CA GLN A 130 0.20 8.26 11.60
C GLN A 130 0.11 6.77 11.34
N GLU A 131 0.18 6.34 10.09
CA GLU A 131 -0.02 4.96 9.70
C GLU A 131 0.92 4.55 8.56
N TYR A 132 1.39 3.32 8.62
CA TYR A 132 2.17 2.67 7.56
C TYR A 132 1.55 1.32 7.24
N LEU A 133 1.16 1.12 5.99
CA LEU A 133 0.49 -0.07 5.48
C LEU A 133 1.44 -0.83 4.57
N LEU A 134 1.63 -2.13 4.84
CA LEU A 134 2.38 -3.05 4.01
C LEU A 134 1.43 -4.11 3.46
N ILE A 135 1.41 -4.29 2.14
CA ILE A 135 0.45 -5.16 1.46
C ILE A 135 1.21 -6.20 0.65
N GLU A 136 1.00 -7.48 0.95
CA GLU A 136 1.59 -8.59 0.22
C GLU A 136 0.93 -8.80 -1.14
N GLN A 137 1.72 -8.99 -2.20
CA GLN A 137 1.16 -9.27 -3.52
C GLN A 137 1.00 -10.77 -3.82
N ASP A 138 1.84 -11.61 -3.20
CA ASP A 138 1.91 -13.05 -3.50
C ASP A 138 0.92 -13.87 -2.65
N ILE A 139 0.53 -13.35 -1.49
CA ILE A 139 -0.47 -13.90 -0.56
C ILE A 139 -1.42 -12.79 -0.14
N VAL A 140 -2.49 -13.13 0.60
CA VAL A 140 -3.38 -12.12 1.18
C VAL A 140 -2.95 -11.85 2.62
N ASP A 141 -2.20 -10.79 2.79
CA ASP A 141 -1.81 -10.26 4.11
C ASP A 141 -1.65 -8.74 4.00
N VAL A 142 -2.39 -8.02 4.82
CA VAL A 142 -2.30 -6.56 4.97
C VAL A 142 -1.82 -6.26 6.38
N GLU A 143 -0.58 -5.82 6.51
CA GLU A 143 -0.02 -5.37 7.78
C GLU A 143 -0.23 -3.86 7.93
N LEU A 144 -0.86 -3.46 9.00
CA LEU A 144 -1.05 -2.06 9.38
C LEU A 144 -0.35 -1.77 10.70
N VAL A 145 0.53 -0.77 10.70
CA VAL A 145 1.17 -0.26 11.90
C VAL A 145 0.78 1.19 12.12
N ARG A 146 0.41 1.54 13.35
CA ARG A 146 -0.08 2.86 13.73
C ARG A 146 0.80 3.51 14.79
N ARG A 147 0.98 4.81 14.69
CA ARG A 147 1.63 5.59 15.75
C ARG A 147 0.82 5.50 17.06
N SER A 148 -0.52 5.55 16.98
CA SER A 148 -1.43 5.52 18.11
C SER A 148 -1.30 4.27 18.99
N ASN A 149 -0.87 3.13 18.41
CA ASN A 149 -0.65 1.87 19.15
C ASN A 149 0.82 1.54 19.41
N GLY A 150 1.75 2.53 19.19
CA GLY A 150 3.19 2.35 19.36
C GLY A 150 3.84 1.53 18.25
N TRP A 151 3.36 1.62 17.02
CA TRP A 151 3.86 0.95 15.83
C TRP A 151 3.80 -0.58 15.91
N ARG A 152 2.80 -1.13 16.61
CA ARG A 152 2.57 -2.56 16.66
C ARG A 152 1.83 -3.01 15.41
N SER A 153 2.22 -4.17 14.88
CA SER A 153 1.60 -4.78 13.71
C SER A 153 0.20 -5.32 14.03
N GLU A 154 -0.72 -5.02 13.14
CA GLU A 154 -2.04 -5.63 13.05
C GLU A 154 -2.16 -6.21 11.64
N HIS A 155 -2.65 -7.46 11.52
CA HIS A 155 -2.76 -8.16 10.25
C HIS A 155 -4.22 -8.40 9.90
N PHE A 156 -4.55 -8.22 8.62
CA PHE A 156 -5.89 -8.39 8.07
C PHE A 156 -5.84 -9.29 6.85
N PHE A 157 -6.83 -10.17 6.75
CA PHE A 157 -6.91 -11.22 5.75
C PHE A 157 -8.22 -11.10 4.94
N MET A 158 -8.39 -11.97 3.95
CA MET A 158 -9.59 -11.95 3.11
C MET A 158 -10.87 -12.09 3.97
N GLY A 159 -11.81 -11.16 3.75
CA GLY A 159 -13.04 -11.05 4.53
C GLY A 159 -12.96 -10.04 5.68
N ASP A 160 -11.76 -9.60 6.09
CA ASP A 160 -11.60 -8.59 7.11
C ASP A 160 -11.82 -7.17 6.55
N GLN A 161 -12.10 -6.26 7.50
CA GLN A 161 -12.13 -4.81 7.27
C GLN A 161 -11.28 -4.12 8.31
N PHE A 162 -10.67 -3.00 7.92
CA PHE A 162 -9.92 -2.14 8.83
C PHE A 162 -10.13 -0.67 8.50
N THR A 163 -9.88 0.19 9.48
CA THR A 163 -10.02 1.63 9.29
C THR A 163 -8.65 2.29 9.31
N LEU A 164 -8.35 3.07 8.29
CA LEU A 164 -7.24 4.02 8.28
C LEU A 164 -7.68 5.25 9.06
N GLU A 165 -7.28 5.31 10.34
CA GLU A 165 -7.70 6.34 11.31
C GLU A 165 -7.24 7.74 10.87
N SER A 166 -6.05 7.84 10.29
CA SER A 166 -5.44 9.08 9.82
C SER A 166 -6.28 9.84 8.80
N VAL A 167 -7.08 9.12 8.03
CA VAL A 167 -7.92 9.68 6.95
C VAL A 167 -9.41 9.38 7.13
N GLY A 168 -9.79 8.54 8.11
CA GLY A 168 -11.17 8.14 8.41
C GLY A 168 -11.79 7.29 7.30
N LEU A 169 -11.01 6.40 6.67
CA LEU A 169 -11.45 5.49 5.62
C LEU A 169 -11.46 4.05 6.12
N THR A 170 -12.61 3.38 6.04
CA THR A 170 -12.71 1.93 6.25
C THR A 170 -12.58 1.22 4.90
N LEU A 171 -11.70 0.23 4.83
CA LEU A 171 -11.43 -0.59 3.65
C LEU A 171 -11.71 -2.05 3.96
N SER A 172 -12.23 -2.80 2.99
CA SER A 172 -12.21 -4.25 3.03
C SER A 172 -10.95 -4.79 2.32
N VAL A 173 -10.39 -5.87 2.85
CA VAL A 173 -9.27 -6.55 2.21
C VAL A 173 -9.63 -7.02 0.81
N SER A 174 -10.88 -7.42 0.57
CA SER A 174 -11.36 -7.83 -0.75
C SER A 174 -11.35 -6.71 -1.80
N GLU A 175 -11.55 -5.44 -1.41
CA GLU A 175 -11.43 -4.28 -2.31
C GLU A 175 -9.97 -4.04 -2.70
N ILE A 176 -9.03 -4.20 -1.75
CA ILE A 176 -7.59 -4.07 -2.01
C ILE A 176 -7.11 -5.12 -3.01
N TYR A 177 -7.61 -6.35 -2.88
CA TYR A 177 -7.23 -7.47 -3.74
C TYR A 177 -8.18 -7.70 -4.93
N ASP A 178 -9.03 -6.72 -5.29
CA ASP A 178 -9.90 -6.86 -6.47
C ASP A 178 -9.07 -7.13 -7.72
N ARG A 179 -9.42 -8.21 -8.44
CA ARG A 179 -8.74 -8.72 -9.65
C ARG A 179 -7.29 -9.16 -9.48
N VAL A 180 -6.75 -9.20 -8.28
CA VAL A 180 -5.42 -9.74 -8.00
C VAL A 180 -5.46 -11.27 -8.16
N LYS A 181 -4.36 -11.83 -8.70
CA LYS A 181 -4.26 -13.28 -8.97
C LYS A 181 -3.18 -13.90 -8.08
N ASN A 182 -3.59 -14.46 -6.96
CA ASN A 182 -2.79 -15.33 -6.11
C ASN A 182 -3.65 -16.51 -5.61
N ALA A 183 -3.05 -17.46 -4.91
CA ALA A 183 -3.75 -18.65 -4.44
C ALA A 183 -4.88 -18.31 -3.47
N ASP A 184 -4.60 -17.44 -2.48
CA ASP A 184 -5.55 -17.09 -1.42
C ASP A 184 -6.81 -16.39 -1.98
N VAL A 185 -6.64 -15.46 -2.93
CA VAL A 185 -7.77 -14.81 -3.64
C VAL A 185 -8.58 -15.82 -4.41
N THR A 186 -7.91 -16.75 -5.10
CA THR A 186 -8.60 -17.80 -5.88
C THR A 186 -9.42 -18.71 -4.98
N ASP A 187 -8.84 -19.18 -3.89
CA ASP A 187 -9.49 -20.07 -2.94
C ASP A 187 -10.67 -19.37 -2.24
N TRP A 188 -10.52 -18.11 -1.88
CA TRP A 188 -11.61 -17.32 -1.30
C TRP A 188 -12.77 -17.14 -2.27
N LEU A 189 -12.51 -16.82 -3.55
CA LEU A 189 -13.56 -16.69 -4.56
C LEU A 189 -14.32 -17.99 -4.79
N LEU A 190 -13.62 -19.13 -4.80
CA LEU A 190 -14.23 -20.45 -4.90
C LEU A 190 -15.13 -20.76 -3.70
N GLN A 191 -14.69 -20.43 -2.48
CA GLN A 191 -15.49 -20.59 -1.26
C GLN A 191 -16.74 -19.70 -1.30
N GLN A 192 -16.63 -18.45 -1.73
CA GLN A 192 -17.78 -17.54 -1.86
C GLN A 192 -18.80 -18.06 -2.88
N ALA A 193 -18.33 -18.55 -4.01
CA ALA A 193 -19.20 -19.15 -5.04
C ALA A 193 -19.97 -20.37 -4.49
N ALA A 194 -19.27 -21.29 -3.83
CA ALA A 194 -19.89 -22.46 -3.22
C ALA A 194 -20.91 -22.11 -2.12
N GLN A 195 -20.61 -21.10 -1.29
CA GLN A 195 -21.54 -20.61 -0.27
C GLN A 195 -22.79 -20.00 -0.90
N ALA A 196 -22.63 -19.17 -1.93
CA ALA A 196 -23.76 -18.57 -2.64
C ALA A 196 -24.69 -19.61 -3.28
N GLU A 197 -24.13 -20.68 -3.86
CA GLU A 197 -24.90 -21.80 -4.41
C GLU A 197 -25.68 -22.55 -3.31
N ALA A 198 -25.04 -22.81 -2.15
CA ALA A 198 -25.68 -23.45 -1.01
C ALA A 198 -26.83 -22.60 -0.44
N ASP A 199 -26.64 -21.29 -0.30
CA ASP A 199 -27.66 -20.37 0.19
C ASP A 199 -28.86 -20.28 -0.78
N ALA A 200 -28.60 -20.26 -2.08
CA ALA A 200 -29.65 -20.29 -3.12
C ALA A 200 -30.46 -21.59 -3.05
N ALA A 201 -29.80 -22.75 -2.91
CA ALA A 201 -30.46 -24.04 -2.78
C ALA A 201 -31.32 -24.13 -1.50
N ALA A 202 -30.82 -23.63 -0.38
CA ALA A 202 -31.56 -23.58 0.89
C ALA A 202 -32.82 -22.69 0.79
N SER A 203 -32.68 -21.53 0.15
CA SER A 203 -33.80 -20.61 -0.08
C SER A 203 -34.90 -21.21 -0.97
N MET A 204 -34.53 -21.94 -2.02
CA MET A 204 -35.49 -22.66 -2.89
C MET A 204 -36.23 -23.76 -2.14
N THR A 205 -35.53 -24.52 -1.30
CA THR A 205 -36.12 -25.60 -0.49
C THR A 205 -37.11 -25.03 0.53
N ALA A 206 -36.78 -23.92 1.19
CA ALA A 206 -37.67 -23.25 2.14
C ALA A 206 -38.93 -22.70 1.45
N ALA A 207 -38.81 -22.11 0.28
CA ALA A 207 -39.94 -21.61 -0.50
C ALA A 207 -40.89 -22.75 -0.95
N THR A 208 -40.34 -23.88 -1.35
CA THR A 208 -41.12 -25.06 -1.74
C THR A 208 -41.88 -25.66 -0.58
N HIS A 209 -41.28 -25.67 0.62
CA HIS A 209 -41.94 -26.19 1.83
C HIS A 209 -43.08 -25.26 2.32
N ALA A 210 -42.86 -23.95 2.23
CA ALA A 210 -43.91 -22.96 2.57
C ALA A 210 -45.12 -23.06 1.65
N ALA A 211 -44.88 -23.26 0.33
CA ALA A 211 -45.97 -23.43 -0.64
C ALA A 211 -46.77 -24.74 -0.46
N ALA A 212 -46.14 -25.80 0.10
CA ALA A 212 -46.79 -27.07 0.36
C ALA A 212 -47.67 -27.07 1.63
N THR A 213 -47.44 -26.16 2.57
CA THR A 213 -48.20 -26.03 3.83
C THR A 213 -49.42 -25.12 3.72
N ASP A 214 -49.54 -24.35 2.63
CA ASP A 214 -50.61 -23.38 2.41
C ASP A 214 -51.75 -23.88 1.48
N GLN A 215 -51.87 -25.20 1.29
CA GLN A 215 -53.03 -25.79 0.65
C GLN A 215 -54.09 -26.22 1.67
N PRO A 216 -55.32 -25.68 1.58
CA PRO A 216 -56.40 -25.92 2.52
C PRO A 216 -56.96 -27.35 2.50
#